data_a2d3a36ccb557c6ef96f40713e21bcb4
#
_entry.id   a2d3a36ccb557c6ef96f40713e21bcb4
#
_cell.length_a   1.000
_cell.length_b   1.000
_cell.length_c   1.000
_cell.angle_alpha   90.00
_cell.angle_beta   90.00
_cell.angle_gamma   90.00
#
_symmetry.space_group_name_H-M   'P 1'
#
loop_
_entity.id
_entity.type
_entity.pdbx_description
1 polymer ?
#
loop_
_entity_poly.entity_id
_entity_poly.type
_entity_poly.pdbx_seq_one_letter_code
_entity_poly.pdbx_strand_id
1 'polypeptide(L)'
;WWLTPEIRARAVKLKLLDKPGEDRRIHKVAVPRLGGVAIYISILTTVVTLIAIAGRLPKDARFAEGIAGIAVGGTIIFVLGLMDDLENLRAKTKLLVQILAGCAAYSLGVRIKSIPIPASFDLDLGFIHLTGGVPIELGLLSLPLTVLWLVGVANAVNLIDGMDGLAAGVSAISALTIWSVALGDSIARPHAALMAALMAGALLGFLRWNFNPARIFLGDSGAYLTGFILAAISITGVIKGAAAATVIVPTSLLVVFILFFPLLDTSWAIVRRVAKGKSIFSPDRLHIHHRLLDAGLDQKKVAYIIYGISALLGLIATFFVGQQEYYLKLLAGVLIMALFFAEVLNRHRQRGSRASEKAPESESN
;
A
#
# COMPACT_ATOMS: atom_id res chain seq x y z
N TRP A 1 -4.47 13.17 -12.76
CA TRP A 1 -5.78 13.23 -13.41
C TRP A 1 -5.69 13.59 -14.90
N TRP A 2 -5.00 14.67 -15.28
CA TRP A 2 -4.81 15.09 -16.67
C TRP A 2 -3.83 14.19 -17.45
N LEU A 3 -2.76 13.71 -16.83
CA LEU A 3 -1.74 12.86 -17.47
C LEU A 3 -2.26 11.47 -17.81
N THR A 4 -3.12 10.90 -17.01
CA THR A 4 -3.58 9.51 -17.17
C THR A 4 -4.26 9.24 -18.52
N PRO A 5 -5.22 10.08 -19.01
CA PRO A 5 -5.81 9.87 -20.32
C PRO A 5 -4.82 10.04 -21.47
N GLU A 6 -3.86 10.94 -21.36
CA GLU A 6 -2.82 11.15 -22.37
C GLU A 6 -1.89 9.93 -22.49
N ILE A 7 -1.44 9.40 -21.34
CA ILE A 7 -0.60 8.19 -21.29
C ILE A 7 -1.39 6.99 -21.83
N ARG A 8 -2.68 6.87 -21.46
CA ARG A 8 -3.55 5.84 -22.00
C ARG A 8 -3.64 5.93 -23.53
N ALA A 9 -3.85 7.11 -24.09
CA ALA A 9 -3.94 7.31 -25.54
C ALA A 9 -2.65 6.91 -26.27
N ARG A 10 -1.50 7.26 -25.70
CA ARG A 10 -0.17 6.85 -26.24
C ARG A 10 0.04 5.35 -26.13
N ALA A 11 -0.29 4.72 -25.00
CA ALA A 11 -0.18 3.29 -24.82
C ALA A 11 -1.03 2.50 -25.82
N VAL A 12 -2.25 2.96 -26.12
CA VAL A 12 -3.12 2.38 -27.14
C VAL A 12 -2.48 2.49 -28.53
N LYS A 13 -1.93 3.67 -28.90
CA LYS A 13 -1.24 3.88 -30.18
C LYS A 13 -0.01 2.96 -30.32
N LEU A 14 0.73 2.75 -29.24
CA LEU A 14 1.92 1.88 -29.21
C LEU A 14 1.58 0.40 -29.06
N LYS A 15 0.29 0.05 -28.99
CA LYS A 15 -0.21 -1.34 -28.81
C LYS A 15 0.34 -2.00 -27.52
N LEU A 16 0.66 -1.24 -26.50
CA LEU A 16 1.09 -1.70 -25.18
C LEU A 16 -0.14 -2.03 -24.34
N LEU A 17 -0.83 -3.08 -24.74
CA LEU A 17 -2.12 -3.51 -24.19
C LEU A 17 -1.99 -4.89 -23.56
N ASP A 18 -2.60 -5.07 -22.42
CA ASP A 18 -2.85 -6.37 -21.83
C ASP A 18 -3.96 -7.08 -22.63
N LYS A 19 -3.62 -8.18 -23.31
CA LYS A 19 -4.57 -8.93 -24.15
C LYS A 19 -5.39 -9.89 -23.27
N PRO A 20 -6.73 -9.91 -23.39
CA PRO A 20 -7.54 -10.95 -22.76
C PRO A 20 -7.18 -12.31 -23.41
N GLY A 21 -6.99 -13.36 -22.61
CA GLY A 21 -6.76 -14.70 -23.20
C GLY A 21 -5.97 -15.70 -22.36
N GLU A 22 -5.46 -15.32 -21.19
CA GLU A 22 -4.92 -16.30 -20.24
C GLU A 22 -5.91 -16.56 -19.11
N ASP A 23 -6.06 -17.81 -18.67
CA ASP A 23 -6.98 -18.30 -17.62
C ASP A 23 -6.97 -17.53 -16.28
N ARG A 24 -6.09 -16.54 -16.14
CA ARG A 24 -5.89 -15.73 -14.93
C ARG A 24 -6.51 -14.35 -14.99
N ARG A 25 -7.06 -13.92 -16.15
CA ARG A 25 -7.45 -12.52 -16.39
C ARG A 25 -8.96 -12.36 -16.36
N ILE A 26 -9.44 -11.44 -15.51
CA ILE A 26 -10.87 -11.15 -15.28
C ILE A 26 -11.44 -10.24 -16.39
N HIS A 27 -10.58 -9.68 -17.28
CA HIS A 27 -10.97 -8.64 -18.24
C HIS A 27 -11.34 -9.20 -19.61
N LYS A 28 -12.44 -8.65 -20.17
CA LYS A 28 -12.94 -8.98 -21.52
C LYS A 28 -12.40 -8.04 -22.61
N VAL A 29 -11.74 -6.96 -22.26
CA VAL A 29 -11.25 -5.91 -23.18
C VAL A 29 -9.77 -5.66 -22.93
N ALA A 30 -9.00 -5.40 -24.00
CA ALA A 30 -7.59 -5.06 -23.90
C ALA A 30 -7.40 -3.67 -23.24
N VAL A 31 -6.67 -3.60 -22.14
CA VAL A 31 -6.44 -2.38 -21.33
C VAL A 31 -4.95 -2.12 -21.20
N PRO A 32 -4.47 -0.85 -21.33
CA PRO A 32 -3.05 -0.51 -21.15
C PRO A 32 -2.56 -0.72 -19.72
N ARG A 33 -1.28 -1.13 -19.55
CA ARG A 33 -0.62 -1.35 -18.24
C ARG A 33 0.34 -0.24 -17.81
N LEU A 34 0.25 0.94 -18.38
CA LEU A 34 1.22 2.04 -18.13
C LEU A 34 0.75 3.05 -17.07
N GLY A 35 -0.06 2.63 -16.09
CA GLY A 35 -0.53 3.50 -15.01
C GLY A 35 0.60 4.06 -14.15
N GLY A 36 1.64 3.26 -13.91
CA GLY A 36 2.82 3.67 -13.17
C GLY A 36 3.54 4.88 -13.79
N VAL A 37 3.54 5.00 -15.12
CA VAL A 37 4.11 6.17 -15.82
C VAL A 37 3.35 7.44 -15.45
N ALA A 38 2.01 7.38 -15.37
CA ALA A 38 1.20 8.53 -14.98
C ALA A 38 1.49 8.98 -13.53
N ILE A 39 1.62 8.02 -12.62
CA ILE A 39 1.92 8.28 -11.22
C ILE A 39 3.33 8.86 -11.07
N TYR A 40 4.33 8.23 -11.68
CA TYR A 40 5.72 8.67 -11.62
C TYR A 40 5.91 10.09 -12.14
N ILE A 41 5.40 10.40 -13.34
CA ILE A 41 5.49 11.74 -13.92
C ILE A 41 4.71 12.76 -13.06
N SER A 42 3.55 12.39 -12.51
CA SER A 42 2.78 13.29 -11.63
C SER A 42 3.56 13.65 -10.38
N ILE A 43 4.21 12.70 -9.73
CA ILE A 43 5.05 12.95 -8.55
C ILE A 43 6.26 13.82 -8.94
N LEU A 44 6.97 13.44 -9.99
CA LEU A 44 8.15 14.15 -10.44
C LEU A 44 7.86 15.62 -10.80
N THR A 45 6.82 15.86 -11.61
CA THR A 45 6.42 17.22 -12.02
C THR A 45 6.00 18.06 -10.82
N THR A 46 5.27 17.48 -9.86
CA THR A 46 4.85 18.21 -8.66
C THR A 46 6.05 18.57 -7.79
N VAL A 47 7.00 17.64 -7.60
CA VAL A 47 8.24 17.91 -6.84
C VAL A 47 9.05 19.01 -7.51
N VAL A 48 9.26 18.94 -8.83
CA VAL A 48 9.98 19.97 -9.60
C VAL A 48 9.29 21.33 -9.48
N THR A 49 7.95 21.37 -9.59
CA THR A 49 7.18 22.61 -9.46
C THR A 49 7.32 23.21 -8.06
N LEU A 50 7.24 22.38 -7.01
CA LEU A 50 7.42 22.85 -5.63
C LEU A 50 8.82 23.44 -5.41
N ILE A 51 9.86 22.80 -5.94
CA ILE A 51 11.23 23.31 -5.86
C ILE A 51 11.35 24.64 -6.61
N ALA A 52 10.75 24.75 -7.80
CA ALA A 52 10.78 25.98 -8.61
C ALA A 52 10.05 27.14 -7.89
N ILE A 53 8.90 26.90 -7.28
CA ILE A 53 8.14 27.91 -6.52
C ILE A 53 8.88 28.32 -5.24
N ALA A 54 9.46 27.36 -4.52
CA ALA A 54 10.20 27.64 -3.30
C ALA A 54 11.55 28.35 -3.53
N GLY A 55 12.00 28.44 -4.80
CA GLY A 55 13.27 29.07 -5.21
C GLY A 55 14.52 28.32 -4.74
N ARG A 56 14.38 27.29 -3.91
CA ARG A 56 15.46 26.45 -3.40
C ARG A 56 14.88 25.23 -2.68
N LEU A 57 15.65 24.15 -2.64
CA LEU A 57 15.38 23.05 -1.69
C LEU A 57 15.47 23.59 -0.26
N PRO A 58 14.54 23.25 0.63
CA PRO A 58 14.65 23.60 2.03
C PRO A 58 16.02 23.19 2.57
N LYS A 59 16.73 24.15 3.21
CA LYS A 59 18.08 23.92 3.76
C LYS A 59 18.06 23.05 5.02
N ASP A 60 16.88 22.67 5.51
CA ASP A 60 16.77 21.79 6.65
C ASP A 60 17.35 20.41 6.30
N ALA A 61 18.43 20.04 6.99
CA ALA A 61 19.09 18.74 6.81
C ALA A 61 18.10 17.58 7.02
N ARG A 62 17.08 17.75 7.86
CA ARG A 62 16.01 16.76 8.06
C ARG A 62 15.11 16.61 6.84
N PHE A 63 14.95 17.66 6.04
CA PHE A 63 14.21 17.60 4.77
C PHE A 63 14.97 16.77 3.72
N ALA A 64 16.27 16.98 3.61
CA ALA A 64 17.12 16.27 2.66
C ALA A 64 17.28 14.77 3.04
N GLU A 65 17.12 14.47 4.37
CA GLU A 65 17.34 13.13 4.89
C GLU A 65 16.26 12.15 4.39
N GLY A 66 16.64 11.28 3.51
CA GLY A 66 15.79 10.23 2.93
C GLY A 66 15.07 10.62 1.64
N ILE A 67 14.92 11.92 1.29
CA ILE A 67 14.26 12.31 0.02
C ILE A 67 15.07 11.82 -1.18
N ALA A 68 16.40 11.98 -1.16
CA ALA A 68 17.27 11.46 -2.19
C ALA A 68 17.13 9.92 -2.31
N GLY A 69 17.03 9.22 -1.17
CA GLY A 69 16.81 7.77 -1.14
C GLY A 69 15.46 7.36 -1.74
N ILE A 70 14.39 8.10 -1.43
CA ILE A 70 13.06 7.89 -2.02
C ILE A 70 13.11 8.13 -3.53
N ALA A 71 13.75 9.21 -3.98
CA ALA A 71 13.83 9.57 -5.39
C ALA A 71 14.65 8.55 -6.18
N VAL A 72 15.87 8.22 -5.73
CA VAL A 72 16.76 7.28 -6.43
C VAL A 72 16.19 5.86 -6.38
N GLY A 73 15.84 5.36 -5.19
CA GLY A 73 15.27 4.02 -5.04
C GLY A 73 13.94 3.88 -5.78
N GLY A 74 13.06 4.88 -5.68
CA GLY A 74 11.78 4.91 -6.39
C GLY A 74 11.95 4.93 -7.92
N THR A 75 12.96 5.65 -8.44
CA THR A 75 13.25 5.64 -9.89
C THR A 75 13.75 4.26 -10.34
N ILE A 76 14.67 3.63 -9.59
CA ILE A 76 15.14 2.28 -9.93
C ILE A 76 13.97 1.28 -9.95
N ILE A 77 13.11 1.34 -8.93
CA ILE A 77 11.93 0.47 -8.83
C ILE A 77 10.92 0.76 -9.96
N PHE A 78 10.70 2.03 -10.31
CA PHE A 78 9.84 2.40 -11.42
C PHE A 78 10.35 1.85 -12.76
N VAL A 79 11.65 2.02 -13.03
CA VAL A 79 12.28 1.49 -14.26
C VAL A 79 12.20 -0.04 -14.30
N LEU A 80 12.47 -0.72 -13.16
CA LEU A 80 12.31 -2.17 -13.06
C LEU A 80 10.88 -2.60 -13.41
N GLY A 81 9.88 -1.99 -12.80
CA GLY A 81 8.48 -2.32 -13.05
C GLY A 81 8.04 -2.01 -14.46
N LEU A 82 8.56 -0.92 -15.07
CA LEU A 82 8.29 -0.58 -16.47
C LEU A 82 8.90 -1.63 -17.42
N MET A 83 10.10 -2.10 -17.16
CA MET A 83 10.70 -3.20 -17.92
C MET A 83 9.91 -4.49 -17.75
N ASP A 84 9.39 -4.75 -16.55
CA ASP A 84 8.54 -5.92 -16.29
C ASP A 84 7.20 -5.86 -17.03
N ASP A 85 6.56 -4.68 -17.06
CA ASP A 85 5.34 -4.44 -17.84
C ASP A 85 5.53 -4.67 -19.35
N LEU A 86 6.76 -4.45 -19.86
CA LEU A 86 7.09 -4.59 -21.28
C LEU A 86 7.61 -5.99 -21.65
N GLU A 87 8.44 -6.62 -20.81
CA GLU A 87 9.25 -7.79 -21.17
C GLU A 87 9.00 -9.04 -20.30
N ASN A 88 8.19 -8.93 -19.22
CA ASN A 88 7.94 -10.02 -18.25
C ASN A 88 9.24 -10.61 -17.68
N LEU A 89 9.90 -9.88 -16.80
CA LEU A 89 11.19 -10.25 -16.21
C LEU A 89 11.08 -11.48 -15.29
N ARG A 90 12.18 -12.20 -15.16
CA ARG A 90 12.28 -13.34 -14.22
C ARG A 90 12.22 -12.86 -12.78
N ALA A 91 11.52 -13.61 -11.91
CA ALA A 91 11.35 -13.27 -10.49
C ALA A 91 12.67 -13.01 -9.74
N LYS A 92 13.74 -13.77 -10.05
CA LYS A 92 15.08 -13.59 -9.46
C LYS A 92 15.68 -12.24 -9.84
N THR A 93 15.55 -11.81 -11.10
CA THR A 93 16.04 -10.52 -11.60
C THR A 93 15.29 -9.38 -10.91
N LYS A 94 13.96 -9.49 -10.81
CA LYS A 94 13.12 -8.50 -10.10
C LYS A 94 13.58 -8.35 -8.66
N LEU A 95 13.71 -9.44 -7.92
CA LEU A 95 14.14 -9.41 -6.53
C LEU A 95 15.53 -8.78 -6.35
N LEU A 96 16.50 -9.14 -7.23
CA LEU A 96 17.84 -8.57 -7.16
C LEU A 96 17.82 -7.04 -7.33
N VAL A 97 17.12 -6.53 -8.35
CA VAL A 97 17.04 -5.08 -8.59
C VAL A 97 16.28 -4.37 -7.47
N GLN A 98 15.24 -4.99 -6.91
CA GLN A 98 14.52 -4.45 -5.74
C GLN A 98 15.44 -4.34 -4.51
N ILE A 99 16.29 -5.34 -4.25
CA ILE A 99 17.29 -5.29 -3.18
C ILE A 99 18.29 -4.17 -3.42
N LEU A 100 18.80 -4.02 -4.65
CA LEU A 100 19.73 -2.93 -5.01
C LEU A 100 19.09 -1.56 -4.82
N ALA A 101 17.82 -1.39 -5.22
CA ALA A 101 17.06 -0.15 -4.97
C ALA A 101 16.89 0.13 -3.46
N GLY A 102 16.62 -0.90 -2.66
CA GLY A 102 16.54 -0.80 -1.21
C GLY A 102 17.88 -0.41 -0.57
N CYS A 103 19.00 -0.99 -1.03
CA CYS A 103 20.34 -0.62 -0.59
C CYS A 103 20.69 0.82 -0.99
N ALA A 104 20.34 1.25 -2.20
CA ALA A 104 20.54 2.64 -2.64
C ALA A 104 19.73 3.61 -1.77
N ALA A 105 18.46 3.32 -1.49
CA ALA A 105 17.64 4.13 -0.61
C ALA A 105 18.21 4.18 0.82
N TYR A 106 18.68 3.05 1.33
CA TYR A 106 19.34 2.98 2.64
C TYR A 106 20.58 3.86 2.71
N SER A 107 21.47 3.79 1.72
CA SER A 107 22.70 4.59 1.68
C SER A 107 22.41 6.09 1.66
N LEU A 108 21.27 6.48 1.08
CA LEU A 108 20.80 7.86 0.95
C LEU A 108 19.83 8.29 2.08
N GLY A 109 19.78 7.56 3.20
CA GLY A 109 19.12 8.04 4.42
C GLY A 109 17.76 7.41 4.74
N VAL A 110 17.19 6.54 3.89
CA VAL A 110 15.98 5.77 4.24
C VAL A 110 16.39 4.59 5.11
N ARG A 111 16.39 4.78 6.43
CA ARG A 111 16.93 3.79 7.40
C ARG A 111 16.01 3.58 8.58
N ILE A 112 15.74 2.34 8.93
CA ILE A 112 15.20 1.94 10.22
C ILE A 112 16.38 1.78 11.16
N LYS A 113 16.70 2.80 11.98
CA LYS A 113 17.88 2.77 12.87
C LYS A 113 17.58 2.06 14.18
N SER A 114 16.38 2.28 14.71
CA SER A 114 15.95 1.75 15.99
C SER A 114 14.47 1.42 15.99
N ILE A 115 14.04 0.56 16.90
CA ILE A 115 12.64 0.25 17.19
C ILE A 115 12.29 0.90 18.52
N PRO A 116 11.35 1.86 18.54
CA PRO A 116 10.93 2.50 19.78
C PRO A 116 10.14 1.52 20.66
N ILE A 117 10.44 1.52 21.95
CA ILE A 117 9.68 0.78 22.96
C ILE A 117 8.82 1.78 23.73
N PRO A 118 7.49 1.52 23.91
CA PRO A 118 6.65 2.40 24.72
C PRO A 118 7.16 2.52 26.14
N ALA A 119 7.05 3.71 26.74
CA ALA A 119 7.51 3.96 28.11
C ALA A 119 6.79 3.08 29.16
N SER A 120 5.58 2.62 28.85
CA SER A 120 4.79 1.74 29.72
C SER A 120 5.10 0.25 29.56
N PHE A 121 6.07 -0.11 28.71
CA PHE A 121 6.37 -1.50 28.38
C PHE A 121 7.73 -1.89 28.96
N ASP A 122 7.71 -2.70 30.03
CA ASP A 122 8.90 -3.35 30.58
C ASP A 122 8.75 -4.86 30.42
N LEU A 123 9.72 -5.52 29.81
CA LEU A 123 9.75 -6.95 29.63
C LEU A 123 11.12 -7.48 30.09
N ASP A 124 11.11 -8.34 31.08
CA ASP A 124 12.27 -9.05 31.56
C ASP A 124 12.06 -10.56 31.36
N LEU A 125 12.86 -11.14 30.46
CA LEU A 125 12.88 -12.58 30.20
C LEU A 125 14.15 -13.24 30.75
N GLY A 126 14.90 -12.55 31.64
CA GLY A 126 16.15 -13.03 32.20
C GLY A 126 17.35 -12.91 31.24
N PHE A 127 17.18 -13.19 29.95
CA PHE A 127 18.21 -13.06 28.91
C PHE A 127 17.97 -11.85 27.98
N ILE A 128 16.79 -11.24 28.03
CA ILE A 128 16.43 -10.01 27.31
C ILE A 128 15.71 -9.08 28.28
N HIS A 129 16.31 -7.91 28.52
CA HIS A 129 15.70 -6.84 29.28
C HIS A 129 15.29 -5.73 28.32
N LEU A 130 13.98 -5.49 28.14
CA LEU A 130 13.43 -4.39 27.37
C LEU A 130 12.86 -3.37 28.32
N THR A 131 13.51 -2.22 28.41
CA THR A 131 13.08 -1.13 29.29
C THR A 131 12.26 -0.12 28.50
N GLY A 132 11.10 0.23 29.02
CA GLY A 132 10.20 1.20 28.41
C GLY A 132 10.89 2.57 28.22
N GLY A 133 10.60 3.18 27.07
CA GLY A 133 11.20 4.46 26.67
C GLY A 133 12.61 4.37 26.07
N VAL A 134 13.30 3.21 26.17
CA VAL A 134 14.63 2.99 25.58
C VAL A 134 14.46 2.29 24.24
N PRO A 135 14.84 2.91 23.09
CA PRO A 135 14.71 2.28 21.79
C PRO A 135 15.73 1.14 21.60
N ILE A 136 15.34 0.07 20.93
CA ILE A 136 16.26 -0.99 20.52
C ILE A 136 17.04 -0.50 19.31
N GLU A 137 18.34 -0.27 19.47
CA GLU A 137 19.22 0.09 18.35
C GLU A 137 19.52 -1.15 17.50
N LEU A 138 19.24 -1.06 16.19
CA LEU A 138 19.36 -2.19 15.27
C LEU A 138 20.79 -2.44 14.81
N GLY A 139 21.69 -1.48 14.90
CA GLY A 139 23.08 -1.62 14.45
C GLY A 139 23.18 -2.19 13.03
N LEU A 140 23.87 -3.33 12.89
CA LEU A 140 24.03 -4.02 11.60
C LEU A 140 22.73 -4.57 11.02
N LEU A 141 21.71 -4.82 11.84
CA LEU A 141 20.39 -5.28 11.38
C LEU A 141 19.58 -4.18 10.70
N SER A 142 19.98 -2.90 10.84
CA SER A 142 19.30 -1.76 10.20
C SER A 142 19.20 -1.90 8.69
N LEU A 143 20.27 -2.32 8.02
CA LEU A 143 20.28 -2.50 6.56
C LEU A 143 19.33 -3.63 6.11
N PRO A 144 19.48 -4.88 6.56
CA PRO A 144 18.62 -5.96 6.09
C PRO A 144 17.16 -5.74 6.43
N LEU A 145 16.82 -5.19 7.60
CA LEU A 145 15.44 -4.89 7.98
C LEU A 145 14.84 -3.76 7.13
N THR A 146 15.62 -2.72 6.82
CA THR A 146 15.16 -1.65 5.94
C THR A 146 14.89 -2.15 4.53
N VAL A 147 15.83 -2.94 3.96
CA VAL A 147 15.67 -3.52 2.63
C VAL A 147 14.49 -4.48 2.58
N LEU A 148 14.37 -5.35 3.59
CA LEU A 148 13.24 -6.29 3.71
C LEU A 148 11.89 -5.54 3.73
N TRP A 149 11.81 -4.43 4.48
CA TRP A 149 10.61 -3.61 4.55
C TRP A 149 10.28 -2.97 3.20
N LEU A 150 11.24 -2.31 2.55
CA LEU A 150 11.06 -1.65 1.26
C LEU A 150 10.62 -2.64 0.17
N VAL A 151 11.33 -3.76 0.07
CA VAL A 151 11.05 -4.82 -0.92
C VAL A 151 9.75 -5.54 -0.58
N GLY A 152 9.51 -5.83 0.70
CA GLY A 152 8.32 -6.53 1.17
C GLY A 152 7.05 -5.77 0.86
N VAL A 153 6.99 -4.47 1.18
CA VAL A 153 5.82 -3.63 0.90
C VAL A 153 5.63 -3.41 -0.60
N ALA A 154 6.72 -3.20 -1.37
CA ALA A 154 6.64 -3.08 -2.82
C ALA A 154 5.97 -4.32 -3.45
N ASN A 155 6.41 -5.52 -3.06
CA ASN A 155 5.81 -6.77 -3.53
C ASN A 155 4.40 -6.99 -2.98
N ALA A 156 4.10 -6.57 -1.75
CA ALA A 156 2.78 -6.70 -1.16
C ALA A 156 1.74 -5.86 -1.93
N VAL A 157 2.08 -4.62 -2.32
CA VAL A 157 1.21 -3.78 -3.15
C VAL A 157 1.06 -4.38 -4.56
N ASN A 158 2.13 -4.93 -5.13
CA ASN A 158 2.04 -5.60 -6.42
C ASN A 158 1.13 -6.84 -6.40
N LEU A 159 1.16 -7.63 -5.32
CA LEU A 159 0.31 -8.81 -5.19
C LEU A 159 -1.19 -8.49 -5.02
N ILE A 160 -1.55 -7.34 -4.44
CA ILE A 160 -2.96 -6.92 -4.37
C ILE A 160 -3.44 -6.22 -5.64
N ASP A 161 -2.57 -5.91 -6.60
CA ASP A 161 -2.95 -5.33 -7.91
C ASP A 161 -3.55 -6.37 -8.86
N GLY A 162 -4.39 -7.24 -8.33
CA GLY A 162 -5.11 -8.28 -9.10
C GLY A 162 -6.52 -7.86 -9.52
N MET A 163 -6.99 -6.66 -9.18
CA MET A 163 -8.36 -6.21 -9.41
C MET A 163 -8.43 -4.70 -9.62
N ASP A 164 -9.36 -4.27 -10.49
CA ASP A 164 -9.57 -2.86 -10.86
C ASP A 164 -9.68 -1.95 -9.63
N GLY A 165 -8.78 -0.97 -9.52
CA GLY A 165 -8.77 0.05 -8.48
C GLY A 165 -8.26 -0.41 -7.12
N LEU A 166 -8.12 -1.71 -6.86
CA LEU A 166 -7.86 -2.21 -5.51
C LEU A 166 -6.54 -1.68 -4.95
N ALA A 167 -5.42 -1.93 -5.63
CA ALA A 167 -4.11 -1.51 -5.16
C ALA A 167 -3.99 0.02 -5.07
N ALA A 168 -4.46 0.74 -6.08
CA ALA A 168 -4.42 2.20 -6.10
C ALA A 168 -5.26 2.82 -4.96
N GLY A 169 -6.47 2.28 -4.70
CA GLY A 169 -7.34 2.80 -3.65
C GLY A 169 -6.85 2.50 -2.24
N VAL A 170 -6.43 1.27 -1.94
CA VAL A 170 -5.83 0.90 -0.65
C VAL A 170 -4.58 1.75 -0.39
N SER A 171 -3.73 1.91 -1.40
CA SER A 171 -2.52 2.72 -1.30
C SER A 171 -2.82 4.22 -1.10
N ALA A 172 -3.87 4.75 -1.72
CA ALA A 172 -4.31 6.12 -1.48
C ALA A 172 -4.78 6.32 -0.04
N ILE A 173 -5.55 5.38 0.52
CA ILE A 173 -5.97 5.39 1.93
C ILE A 173 -4.77 5.33 2.85
N SER A 174 -3.80 4.44 2.57
CA SER A 174 -2.55 4.32 3.33
C SER A 174 -1.75 5.63 3.28
N ALA A 175 -1.63 6.27 2.12
CA ALA A 175 -0.96 7.56 1.96
C ALA A 175 -1.65 8.67 2.77
N LEU A 176 -2.99 8.77 2.73
CA LEU A 176 -3.77 9.72 3.53
C LEU A 176 -3.60 9.48 5.04
N THR A 177 -3.53 8.22 5.45
CA THR A 177 -3.27 7.86 6.85
C THR A 177 -1.88 8.28 7.28
N ILE A 178 -0.83 8.00 6.47
CA ILE A 178 0.53 8.45 6.75
C ILE A 178 0.60 9.98 6.82
N TRP A 179 -0.10 10.67 5.92
CA TRP A 179 -0.21 12.13 5.93
C TRP A 179 -0.79 12.66 7.23
N SER A 180 -1.92 12.10 7.69
CA SER A 180 -2.57 12.48 8.94
C SER A 180 -1.68 12.21 10.16
N VAL A 181 -1.10 11.01 10.23
CA VAL A 181 -0.19 10.59 11.31
C VAL A 181 1.06 11.47 11.37
N ALA A 182 1.65 11.80 10.21
CA ALA A 182 2.87 12.60 10.14
C ALA A 182 2.66 14.09 10.50
N LEU A 183 1.43 14.61 10.42
CA LEU A 183 1.04 15.95 10.86
C LEU A 183 0.71 16.01 12.36
N GLY A 184 0.43 14.87 13.00
CA GLY A 184 0.11 14.83 14.43
C GLY A 184 1.23 15.42 15.28
N ASP A 185 0.85 16.17 16.34
CA ASP A 185 1.79 16.90 17.21
C ASP A 185 2.86 16.00 17.82
N SER A 186 2.51 14.76 18.11
CA SER A 186 3.44 13.76 18.68
C SER A 186 4.54 13.33 17.70
N ILE A 187 4.30 13.40 16.39
CA ILE A 187 5.24 12.96 15.35
C ILE A 187 5.89 14.14 14.65
N ALA A 188 5.10 15.16 14.28
CA ALA A 188 5.52 16.44 13.69
C ALA A 188 6.56 16.28 12.56
N ARG A 189 6.21 15.50 11.51
CA ARG A 189 7.05 15.26 10.33
C ARG A 189 6.44 15.85 9.05
N PRO A 190 6.42 17.20 8.90
CA PRO A 190 5.73 17.86 7.78
C PRO A 190 6.26 17.43 6.41
N HIS A 191 7.53 17.03 6.32
CA HIS A 191 8.10 16.55 5.05
C HIS A 191 7.55 15.20 4.61
N ALA A 192 7.39 14.27 5.56
CA ALA A 192 6.76 12.99 5.27
C ALA A 192 5.27 13.18 4.97
N ALA A 193 4.60 14.10 5.65
CA ALA A 193 3.22 14.48 5.35
C ALA A 193 3.10 15.02 3.92
N LEU A 194 4.02 15.90 3.49
CA LEU A 194 4.03 16.41 2.13
C LEU A 194 4.19 15.27 1.10
N MET A 195 5.16 14.36 1.29
CA MET A 195 5.37 13.23 0.40
C MET A 195 4.16 12.30 0.34
N ALA A 196 3.52 12.05 1.50
CA ALA A 196 2.31 11.25 1.58
C ALA A 196 1.13 11.93 0.87
N ALA A 197 0.96 13.25 1.00
CA ALA A 197 -0.04 14.02 0.28
C ALA A 197 0.16 13.97 -1.24
N LEU A 198 1.42 14.11 -1.71
CA LEU A 198 1.77 13.98 -3.13
C LEU A 198 1.40 12.59 -3.67
N MET A 199 1.72 11.55 -2.91
CA MET A 199 1.38 10.18 -3.27
C MET A 199 -0.12 9.94 -3.30
N ALA A 200 -0.86 10.42 -2.28
CA ALA A 200 -2.31 10.33 -2.23
C ALA A 200 -2.96 11.05 -3.42
N GLY A 201 -2.52 12.27 -3.73
CA GLY A 201 -3.03 13.04 -4.87
C GLY A 201 -2.79 12.35 -6.21
N ALA A 202 -1.60 11.78 -6.43
CA ALA A 202 -1.27 11.03 -7.64
C ALA A 202 -2.16 9.78 -7.78
N LEU A 203 -2.33 9.01 -6.70
CA LEU A 203 -3.16 7.80 -6.68
C LEU A 203 -4.65 8.10 -6.84
N LEU A 204 -5.18 9.11 -6.16
CA LEU A 204 -6.59 9.51 -6.31
C LEU A 204 -6.88 10.03 -7.72
N GLY A 205 -5.97 10.81 -8.31
CA GLY A 205 -6.08 11.25 -9.69
C GLY A 205 -6.05 10.10 -10.70
N PHE A 206 -5.23 9.09 -10.45
CA PHE A 206 -5.15 7.86 -11.23
C PHE A 206 -6.38 6.95 -11.04
N LEU A 207 -6.85 6.79 -9.80
CA LEU A 207 -7.95 5.90 -9.42
C LEU A 207 -9.24 6.17 -10.21
N ARG A 208 -9.52 7.42 -10.59
CA ARG A 208 -10.65 7.76 -11.46
C ARG A 208 -10.67 6.96 -12.78
N TRP A 209 -9.50 6.61 -13.30
CA TRP A 209 -9.34 5.89 -14.57
C TRP A 209 -9.11 4.40 -14.37
N ASN A 210 -8.66 4.03 -13.18
CA ASN A 210 -8.35 2.65 -12.80
C ASN A 210 -9.50 1.96 -12.05
N PHE A 211 -10.48 2.72 -11.49
CA PHE A 211 -11.62 2.13 -10.80
C PHE A 211 -12.52 1.35 -11.77
N ASN A 212 -13.15 0.28 -11.29
CA ASN A 212 -13.93 -0.66 -12.08
C ASN A 212 -15.15 -0.02 -12.79
N PRO A 213 -15.29 -0.16 -14.14
CA PRO A 213 -14.39 -0.86 -15.05
C PRO A 213 -13.15 -0.03 -15.42
N ALA A 214 -11.97 -0.61 -15.21
CA ALA A 214 -10.70 0.09 -15.44
C ALA A 214 -10.49 0.43 -16.93
N ARG A 215 -9.99 1.64 -17.17
CA ARG A 215 -9.60 2.13 -18.51
C ARG A 215 -8.08 2.10 -18.73
N ILE A 216 -7.33 1.95 -17.64
CA ILE A 216 -5.88 1.78 -17.59
C ILE A 216 -5.52 1.03 -16.32
N PHE A 217 -4.64 0.05 -16.39
CA PHE A 217 -4.12 -0.69 -15.25
C PHE A 217 -2.92 0.02 -14.63
N LEU A 218 -2.73 -0.20 -13.33
CA LEU A 218 -1.61 0.33 -12.57
C LEU A 218 -0.27 -0.21 -13.14
N GLY A 219 -0.23 -1.51 -13.41
CA GLY A 219 0.94 -2.24 -13.90
C GLY A 219 1.99 -2.44 -12.81
N ASP A 220 2.99 -3.29 -13.13
CA ASP A 220 4.09 -3.58 -12.22
C ASP A 220 4.91 -2.33 -11.89
N SER A 221 5.08 -1.43 -12.87
CA SER A 221 5.70 -0.11 -12.68
C SER A 221 5.01 0.74 -11.63
N GLY A 222 3.67 0.77 -11.64
CA GLY A 222 2.89 1.53 -10.68
C GLY A 222 2.80 0.86 -9.32
N ALA A 223 2.58 -0.44 -9.29
CA ALA A 223 2.42 -1.20 -8.06
C ALA A 223 3.71 -1.23 -7.23
N TYR A 224 4.86 -1.58 -7.82
CA TYR A 224 6.16 -1.55 -7.14
C TYR A 224 6.54 -0.15 -6.69
N LEU A 225 6.40 0.86 -7.55
CA LEU A 225 6.69 2.27 -7.20
C LEU A 225 5.86 2.72 -6.00
N THR A 226 4.56 2.47 -6.04
CA THR A 226 3.61 2.86 -4.99
C THR A 226 3.98 2.22 -3.65
N GLY A 227 4.20 0.91 -3.63
CA GLY A 227 4.57 0.18 -2.42
C GLY A 227 5.92 0.64 -1.86
N PHE A 228 6.92 0.84 -2.72
CA PHE A 228 8.24 1.31 -2.32
C PHE A 228 8.20 2.72 -1.71
N ILE A 229 7.51 3.66 -2.34
CA ILE A 229 7.38 5.03 -1.83
C ILE A 229 6.63 5.04 -0.50
N LEU A 230 5.52 4.31 -0.36
CA LEU A 230 4.76 4.20 0.89
C LEU A 230 5.63 3.62 2.02
N ALA A 231 6.41 2.57 1.73
CA ALA A 231 7.36 2.00 2.68
C ALA A 231 8.43 3.01 3.09
N ALA A 232 9.00 3.75 2.15
CA ALA A 232 10.05 4.73 2.43
C ALA A 232 9.53 5.92 3.23
N ILE A 233 8.33 6.44 2.90
CA ILE A 233 7.69 7.53 3.65
C ILE A 233 7.34 7.05 5.07
N SER A 234 6.89 5.81 5.24
CA SER A 234 6.58 5.26 6.57
C SER A 234 7.82 5.21 7.46
N ILE A 235 8.99 4.85 6.91
CA ILE A 235 10.27 4.87 7.64
C ILE A 235 10.63 6.30 8.05
N THR A 236 10.60 7.24 7.10
CA THR A 236 11.08 8.61 7.32
C THR A 236 10.10 9.46 8.16
N GLY A 237 8.81 9.17 8.03
CA GLY A 237 7.73 9.91 8.68
C GLY A 237 7.30 9.33 10.00
N VAL A 238 6.87 8.08 9.99
CA VAL A 238 6.24 7.46 11.17
C VAL A 238 7.27 6.86 12.12
N ILE A 239 8.15 5.97 11.63
CA ILE A 239 9.11 5.25 12.48
C ILE A 239 10.12 6.22 13.13
N LYS A 240 10.68 7.15 12.36
CA LYS A 240 11.63 8.14 12.91
C LYS A 240 10.96 9.18 13.83
N GLY A 241 9.70 9.53 13.58
CA GLY A 241 8.94 10.48 14.39
C GLY A 241 8.61 9.92 15.75
N ALA A 242 8.36 8.66 15.81
CA ALA A 242 7.92 7.95 16.98
C ALA A 242 8.98 7.71 18.05
N ALA A 243 10.22 7.70 17.70
CA ALA A 243 11.30 7.65 18.68
C ALA A 243 11.26 8.82 19.68
N ALA A 244 10.50 9.88 19.35
CA ALA A 244 10.29 11.05 20.21
C ALA A 244 8.94 11.03 20.96
N ALA A 245 8.04 10.08 20.67
CA ALA A 245 6.68 10.10 21.21
C ALA A 245 6.47 8.98 22.24
N THR A 246 5.93 9.36 23.41
CA THR A 246 5.48 8.46 24.48
C THR A 246 4.17 7.75 24.12
N VAL A 247 4.11 7.08 22.98
CA VAL A 247 2.87 6.45 22.50
C VAL A 247 2.76 5.03 23.04
N ILE A 248 1.56 4.67 23.52
CA ILE A 248 1.24 3.37 24.16
C ILE A 248 1.46 2.17 23.19
N VAL A 249 1.36 2.40 21.88
CA VAL A 249 1.60 1.37 20.86
C VAL A 249 2.93 1.64 20.17
N PRO A 250 3.82 0.64 20.02
CA PRO A 250 5.02 0.81 19.23
C PRO A 250 4.65 1.34 17.84
N THR A 251 5.19 2.48 17.48
CA THR A 251 4.84 3.15 16.22
C THR A 251 5.28 2.36 14.98
N SER A 252 6.18 1.40 15.14
CA SER A 252 6.43 0.35 14.14
C SER A 252 5.16 -0.47 13.85
N LEU A 253 4.32 -0.75 14.86
CA LEU A 253 3.02 -1.41 14.65
C LEU A 253 2.02 -0.50 13.92
N LEU A 254 2.06 0.82 14.12
CA LEU A 254 1.21 1.75 13.38
C LEU A 254 1.42 1.63 11.87
N VAL A 255 2.67 1.52 11.45
CA VAL A 255 3.01 1.34 10.03
C VAL A 255 2.47 0.00 9.51
N VAL A 256 2.54 -1.06 10.32
CA VAL A 256 1.93 -2.34 10.00
C VAL A 256 0.42 -2.21 9.87
N PHE A 257 -0.25 -1.46 10.76
CA PHE A 257 -1.70 -1.20 10.65
C PHE A 257 -2.06 -0.41 9.38
N ILE A 258 -1.30 0.63 9.05
CA ILE A 258 -1.52 1.44 7.85
C ILE A 258 -1.40 0.62 6.56
N LEU A 259 -0.41 -0.29 6.51
CA LEU A 259 -0.13 -1.18 5.38
C LEU A 259 -0.66 -2.61 5.62
N PHE A 260 -1.56 -2.77 6.59
CA PHE A 260 -1.98 -4.09 7.10
C PHE A 260 -2.56 -4.97 6.00
N PHE A 261 -3.43 -4.42 5.17
CA PHE A 261 -4.13 -5.25 4.18
C PHE A 261 -3.16 -5.86 3.15
N PRO A 262 -2.27 -5.10 2.48
CA PRO A 262 -1.27 -5.66 1.60
C PRO A 262 -0.34 -6.66 2.29
N LEU A 263 0.12 -6.33 3.50
CA LEU A 263 1.04 -7.17 4.25
C LEU A 263 0.39 -8.47 4.74
N LEU A 264 -0.84 -8.40 5.26
CA LEU A 264 -1.58 -9.59 5.72
C LEU A 264 -1.82 -10.57 4.58
N ASP A 265 -2.34 -10.08 3.44
CA ASP A 265 -2.67 -10.94 2.31
C ASP A 265 -1.42 -11.63 1.75
N THR A 266 -0.31 -10.90 1.65
CA THR A 266 0.98 -11.43 1.22
C THR A 266 1.57 -12.42 2.21
N SER A 267 1.61 -12.06 3.50
CA SER A 267 2.16 -12.95 4.54
C SER A 267 1.37 -14.25 4.63
N TRP A 268 0.05 -14.16 4.57
CA TRP A 268 -0.82 -15.35 4.57
C TRP A 268 -0.61 -16.22 3.34
N ALA A 269 -0.37 -15.62 2.15
CA ALA A 269 -0.02 -16.37 0.95
C ALA A 269 1.32 -17.10 1.09
N ILE A 270 2.34 -16.46 1.69
CA ILE A 270 3.64 -17.08 1.97
C ILE A 270 3.47 -18.27 2.93
N VAL A 271 2.78 -18.07 4.06
CA VAL A 271 2.53 -19.13 5.05
C VAL A 271 1.84 -20.34 4.41
N ARG A 272 0.80 -20.10 3.60
CA ARG A 272 0.10 -21.20 2.88
C ARG A 272 1.00 -21.96 1.92
N ARG A 273 1.88 -21.25 1.18
CA ARG A 273 2.80 -21.89 0.22
C ARG A 273 3.83 -22.74 0.95
N VAL A 274 4.44 -22.22 2.01
CA VAL A 274 5.40 -22.95 2.84
C VAL A 274 4.74 -24.18 3.49
N ALA A 275 3.55 -24.02 4.07
CA ALA A 275 2.80 -25.13 4.69
C ALA A 275 2.44 -26.24 3.68
N LYS A 276 2.34 -25.91 2.37
CA LYS A 276 2.08 -26.88 1.29
C LYS A 276 3.37 -27.37 0.60
N GLY A 277 4.54 -27.05 1.12
CA GLY A 277 5.84 -27.41 0.50
C GLY A 277 6.07 -26.78 -0.88
N LYS A 278 5.37 -25.68 -1.20
CA LYS A 278 5.51 -24.97 -2.48
C LYS A 278 6.50 -23.82 -2.38
N SER A 279 7.14 -23.47 -3.50
CA SER A 279 7.96 -22.28 -3.57
C SER A 279 7.15 -21.02 -3.24
N ILE A 280 7.75 -20.09 -2.48
CA ILE A 280 7.17 -18.78 -2.17
C ILE A 280 6.87 -17.95 -3.43
N PHE A 281 7.56 -18.22 -4.54
CA PHE A 281 7.35 -17.57 -5.84
C PHE A 281 6.29 -18.25 -6.71
N SER A 282 5.68 -19.35 -6.24
CA SER A 282 4.62 -20.01 -7.00
C SER A 282 3.36 -19.14 -7.05
N PRO A 283 2.61 -19.14 -8.17
CA PRO A 283 1.33 -18.45 -8.25
C PRO A 283 0.34 -18.95 -7.20
N ASP A 284 -0.43 -18.02 -6.60
CA ASP A 284 -1.51 -18.34 -5.66
C ASP A 284 -2.78 -17.58 -6.05
N ARG A 285 -3.92 -18.26 -6.10
CA ARG A 285 -5.24 -17.68 -6.36
C ARG A 285 -6.08 -17.51 -5.07
N LEU A 286 -5.49 -17.76 -3.90
CA LEU A 286 -6.21 -17.75 -2.62
C LEU A 286 -6.05 -16.41 -1.88
N HIS A 287 -5.73 -15.33 -2.60
CA HIS A 287 -5.74 -13.98 -2.04
C HIS A 287 -7.16 -13.58 -1.58
N ILE A 288 -7.24 -12.71 -0.56
CA ILE A 288 -8.50 -12.32 0.07
C ILE A 288 -9.50 -11.80 -0.97
N HIS A 289 -9.05 -10.97 -1.92
CA HIS A 289 -9.91 -10.43 -2.97
C HIS A 289 -10.47 -11.53 -3.90
N HIS A 290 -9.68 -12.55 -4.28
CA HIS A 290 -10.18 -13.67 -5.07
C HIS A 290 -11.24 -14.47 -4.31
N ARG A 291 -11.01 -14.74 -3.03
CA ARG A 291 -11.99 -15.46 -2.19
C ARG A 291 -13.32 -14.72 -2.05
N LEU A 292 -13.28 -13.38 -1.99
CA LEU A 292 -14.50 -12.57 -1.95
C LEU A 292 -15.25 -12.59 -3.28
N LEU A 293 -14.51 -12.57 -4.40
CA LEU A 293 -15.10 -12.75 -5.75
C LEU A 293 -15.72 -14.13 -5.92
N ASP A 294 -15.03 -15.19 -5.49
CA ASP A 294 -15.51 -16.57 -5.53
C ASP A 294 -16.76 -16.78 -4.65
N ALA A 295 -16.91 -15.97 -3.59
CA ALA A 295 -18.11 -15.92 -2.75
C ALA A 295 -19.29 -15.16 -3.43
N GLY A 296 -19.15 -14.75 -4.69
CA GLY A 296 -20.22 -14.14 -5.51
C GLY A 296 -20.34 -12.61 -5.33
N LEU A 297 -19.36 -11.93 -4.71
CA LEU A 297 -19.32 -10.49 -4.66
C LEU A 297 -18.80 -9.91 -5.98
N ASP A 298 -19.38 -8.80 -6.44
CA ASP A 298 -18.83 -8.06 -7.58
C ASP A 298 -17.55 -7.28 -7.21
N GLN A 299 -16.73 -6.94 -8.20
CA GLN A 299 -15.45 -6.26 -7.98
C GLN A 299 -15.59 -4.95 -7.20
N LYS A 300 -16.64 -4.15 -7.44
CA LYS A 300 -16.86 -2.87 -6.73
C LYS A 300 -17.13 -3.09 -5.26
N LYS A 301 -17.95 -4.11 -4.91
CA LYS A 301 -18.24 -4.44 -3.51
C LYS A 301 -16.99 -4.93 -2.79
N VAL A 302 -16.21 -5.80 -3.44
CA VAL A 302 -14.92 -6.26 -2.90
C VAL A 302 -14.00 -5.07 -2.64
N ALA A 303 -13.84 -4.15 -3.60
CA ALA A 303 -13.03 -2.96 -3.42
C ALA A 303 -13.52 -2.10 -2.24
N TYR A 304 -14.82 -1.82 -2.14
CA TYR A 304 -15.38 -1.01 -1.04
C TYR A 304 -15.20 -1.67 0.33
N ILE A 305 -15.36 -2.99 0.43
CA ILE A 305 -15.11 -3.73 1.69
C ILE A 305 -13.65 -3.55 2.12
N ILE A 306 -12.72 -3.75 1.19
CA ILE A 306 -11.28 -3.66 1.50
C ILE A 306 -10.89 -2.21 1.81
N TYR A 307 -11.42 -1.23 1.09
CA TYR A 307 -11.23 0.20 1.39
C TYR A 307 -11.75 0.55 2.79
N GLY A 308 -12.94 0.04 3.16
CA GLY A 308 -13.51 0.23 4.49
C GLY A 308 -12.62 -0.32 5.60
N ILE A 309 -12.10 -1.54 5.43
CA ILE A 309 -11.15 -2.15 6.37
C ILE A 309 -9.87 -1.31 6.46
N SER A 310 -9.29 -0.91 5.32
CA SER A 310 -8.07 -0.11 5.29
C SER A 310 -8.26 1.26 5.93
N ALA A 311 -9.40 1.92 5.68
CA ALA A 311 -9.75 3.19 6.29
C ALA A 311 -9.94 3.07 7.82
N LEU A 312 -10.60 2.01 8.29
CA LEU A 312 -10.74 1.75 9.72
C LEU A 312 -9.39 1.57 10.41
N LEU A 313 -8.52 0.76 9.83
CA LEU A 313 -7.18 0.54 10.38
C LEU A 313 -6.36 1.83 10.36
N GLY A 314 -6.52 2.66 9.32
CA GLY A 314 -5.93 4.00 9.25
C GLY A 314 -6.44 4.93 10.35
N LEU A 315 -7.75 4.92 10.64
CA LEU A 315 -8.35 5.68 11.74
C LEU A 315 -7.82 5.20 13.09
N ILE A 316 -7.70 3.88 13.29
CA ILE A 316 -7.11 3.29 14.49
C ILE A 316 -5.66 3.77 14.66
N ALA A 317 -4.86 3.72 13.58
CA ALA A 317 -3.47 4.17 13.61
C ALA A 317 -3.37 5.67 13.96
N THR A 318 -4.19 6.51 13.34
CA THR A 318 -4.24 7.96 13.63
C THR A 318 -4.64 8.24 15.07
N PHE A 319 -5.58 7.45 15.61
CA PHE A 319 -6.02 7.55 16.99
C PHE A 319 -4.90 7.31 18.00
N PHE A 320 -4.07 6.28 17.79
CA PHE A 320 -2.96 5.96 18.68
C PHE A 320 -1.83 7.01 18.67
N VAL A 321 -1.73 7.85 17.64
CA VAL A 321 -0.66 8.86 17.50
C VAL A 321 -0.95 10.16 18.25
N GLY A 322 -2.18 10.43 18.56
CA GLY A 322 -2.37 11.63 19.30
C GLY A 322 -3.67 12.30 19.35
N GLN A 323 -4.61 11.96 20.06
CA GLN A 323 -5.45 12.91 20.79
C GLN A 323 -6.69 12.19 21.31
N GLN A 324 -6.95 12.33 22.60
CA GLN A 324 -8.11 11.73 23.29
C GLN A 324 -9.47 12.16 22.70
N GLU A 325 -9.53 13.28 21.98
CA GLU A 325 -10.73 13.81 21.31
C GLU A 325 -11.23 12.93 20.16
N TYR A 326 -10.42 12.00 19.66
CA TYR A 326 -10.80 11.16 18.50
C TYR A 326 -11.50 9.85 18.86
N TYR A 327 -11.65 9.49 20.16
CA TYR A 327 -12.36 8.27 20.57
C TYR A 327 -13.76 8.19 19.99
N LEU A 328 -14.51 9.28 20.03
CA LEU A 328 -15.88 9.35 19.49
C LEU A 328 -15.91 9.22 17.96
N LYS A 329 -14.92 9.79 17.26
CA LYS A 329 -14.80 9.69 15.80
C LYS A 329 -14.44 8.28 15.36
N LEU A 330 -13.55 7.61 16.11
CA LEU A 330 -13.22 6.20 15.89
C LEU A 330 -14.43 5.30 16.12
N LEU A 331 -15.13 5.49 17.25
CA LEU A 331 -16.33 4.73 17.58
C LEU A 331 -17.41 4.91 16.52
N ALA A 332 -17.62 6.14 16.04
CA ALA A 332 -18.55 6.45 14.95
C ALA A 332 -18.12 5.77 13.64
N GLY A 333 -16.83 5.79 13.29
CA GLY A 333 -16.29 5.12 12.10
C GLY A 333 -16.47 3.60 12.16
N VAL A 334 -16.19 2.99 13.31
CA VAL A 334 -16.41 1.55 13.54
C VAL A 334 -17.90 1.21 13.45
N LEU A 335 -18.77 2.03 14.04
CA LEU A 335 -20.21 1.82 14.00
C LEU A 335 -20.76 1.96 12.57
N ILE A 336 -20.37 2.99 11.83
CA ILE A 336 -20.76 3.19 10.43
C ILE A 336 -20.33 1.98 9.58
N MET A 337 -19.11 1.47 9.81
CA MET A 337 -18.61 0.32 9.07
C MET A 337 -19.32 -0.97 9.45
N ALA A 338 -19.60 -1.17 10.73
CA ALA A 338 -20.41 -2.33 11.21
C ALA A 338 -21.82 -2.30 10.60
N LEU A 339 -22.47 -1.14 10.57
CA LEU A 339 -23.78 -0.96 9.94
C LEU A 339 -23.73 -1.20 8.43
N PHE A 340 -22.68 -0.71 7.75
CA PHE A 340 -22.47 -0.95 6.33
C PHE A 340 -22.27 -2.44 6.03
N PHE A 341 -21.45 -3.15 6.82
CA PHE A 341 -21.28 -4.60 6.71
C PHE A 341 -22.58 -5.37 6.98
N ALA A 342 -23.32 -4.98 7.99
CA ALA A 342 -24.64 -5.59 8.32
C ALA A 342 -25.61 -5.42 7.14
N GLU A 343 -25.65 -4.24 6.53
CA GLU A 343 -26.52 -3.96 5.37
C GLU A 343 -26.11 -4.76 4.13
N VAL A 344 -24.81 -4.87 3.84
CA VAL A 344 -24.27 -5.66 2.72
C VAL A 344 -24.64 -7.15 2.91
N LEU A 345 -24.45 -7.69 4.10
CA LEU A 345 -24.79 -9.09 4.41
C LEU A 345 -26.31 -9.33 4.34
N ASN A 346 -27.11 -8.39 4.83
CA ASN A 346 -28.57 -8.50 4.78
C ASN A 346 -29.12 -8.50 3.36
N ARG A 347 -28.62 -7.63 2.49
CA ARG A 347 -28.98 -7.61 1.06
C ARG A 347 -28.56 -8.89 0.34
N HIS A 348 -27.45 -9.50 0.76
CA HIS A 348 -27.02 -10.79 0.20
C HIS A 348 -27.96 -11.92 0.58
N ARG A 349 -28.40 -12.00 1.86
CA ARG A 349 -29.37 -12.98 2.32
C ARG A 349 -30.71 -12.85 1.60
N GLN A 350 -31.21 -11.63 1.44
CA GLN A 350 -32.50 -11.40 0.73
C GLN A 350 -32.46 -11.77 -0.75
N ARG A 351 -31.31 -11.64 -1.42
CA ARG A 351 -31.16 -12.06 -2.83
C ARG A 351 -31.06 -13.58 -2.97
N GLY A 352 -30.37 -14.26 -2.06
CA GLY A 352 -30.33 -15.72 -2.00
C GLY A 352 -31.69 -16.34 -1.79
N SER A 353 -32.50 -15.79 -0.90
CA SER A 353 -33.87 -16.21 -0.65
C SER A 353 -34.77 -16.01 -1.88
N ARG A 354 -34.71 -14.85 -2.56
CA ARG A 354 -35.48 -14.59 -3.78
C ARG A 354 -35.04 -15.43 -4.99
N ALA A 355 -33.81 -15.86 -5.05
CA ALA A 355 -33.31 -16.77 -6.11
C ALA A 355 -33.80 -18.21 -5.89
N SER A 356 -33.90 -18.64 -4.64
CA SER A 356 -34.46 -19.94 -4.25
C SER A 356 -35.97 -20.03 -4.46
N GLU A 357 -36.69 -18.93 -4.28
CA GLU A 357 -38.15 -18.83 -4.51
C GLU A 357 -38.56 -18.75 -5.99
N LYS A 358 -37.61 -18.39 -6.87
CA LYS A 358 -37.82 -18.30 -8.32
C LYS A 358 -37.32 -19.51 -9.12
N ALA A 359 -36.81 -20.54 -8.46
CA ALA A 359 -36.52 -21.81 -9.13
C ALA A 359 -37.86 -22.46 -9.47
N PRO A 360 -38.19 -22.68 -10.77
CA PRO A 360 -39.47 -23.29 -11.13
C PRO A 360 -39.45 -24.75 -10.65
N GLU A 361 -40.53 -25.14 -9.96
CA GLU A 361 -40.93 -26.55 -9.83
C GLU A 361 -41.18 -27.09 -11.25
N SER A 362 -40.14 -27.56 -11.91
CA SER A 362 -40.26 -28.29 -13.15
C SER A 362 -39.81 -29.71 -12.93
N GLU A 363 -40.83 -30.55 -13.15
CA GLU A 363 -40.77 -31.96 -13.49
C GLU A 363 -40.78 -32.97 -12.34
N SER A 364 -41.99 -33.14 -11.80
CA SER A 364 -42.51 -34.48 -11.47
C SER A 364 -43.68 -34.76 -12.41
N ASN A 365 -43.43 -35.34 -13.54
CA ASN A 365 -44.37 -36.25 -14.26
C ASN A 365 -43.56 -37.21 -15.09
#